data_970d7d9933b840c78f6db3dc954f18db
#
_entry.id   970d7d9933b840c78f6db3dc954f18db
#
_cell.length_a   1.000
_cell.length_b   1.000
_cell.length_c   1.000
_cell.angle_alpha   90.00
_cell.angle_beta   90.00
_cell.angle_gamma   90.00
#
_symmetry.space_group_name_H-M   'P 1'
#
loop_
_entity.id
_entity.type
_entity.pdbx_description
1 polymer ?
#
loop_
_entity_poly.entity_id
_entity_poly.type
_entity_poly.pdbx_seq_one_letter_code
_entity_poly.pdbx_strand_id
1 'polypeptide(L)'
;KSSKEDLAYEFKIPFTIFKNKIKMIQTSSIIANIDTQTITKNNKYINSIINIPIIMIDNKDISKNINDEITNSIMKFFNDSQKQAKEYNDALSEVENKFVANVDFDVKKNSDNILSILIKYYKYAGGAHGYYENVAYNIDIRNGNFLTIDNLFKEGSDYKNIINEEIRNQIEELIKLDEQNKGVYEFKSIEDKQKFYIQDDNIVVYFDLYDIAPYAAGIPEFIINVNKIDHILKPEYKEIFK
;
A
#
# COMPACT_ATOMS: atom_id res chain seq x y z
N LYS A 1 66.27 22.53 11.76
CA LYS A 1 65.56 22.57 10.48
C LYS A 1 64.52 21.43 10.50
N SER A 2 63.34 21.69 10.99
CA SER A 2 62.22 20.78 10.78
C SER A 2 61.69 21.01 9.37
N SER A 3 61.70 20.03 8.54
CA SER A 3 61.29 20.13 7.15
C SER A 3 59.77 20.22 7.04
N LYS A 4 59.30 21.04 6.12
CA LYS A 4 57.88 21.20 5.80
C LYS A 4 57.19 19.95 5.27
N GLU A 5 57.91 18.84 5.16
CA GLU A 5 57.38 17.55 4.68
C GLU A 5 56.65 16.76 5.76
N ASP A 6 56.98 16.91 7.03
CA ASP A 6 56.37 16.16 8.12
C ASP A 6 54.91 16.63 8.43
N LEU A 7 54.58 17.88 8.09
CA LEU A 7 53.24 18.45 8.30
C LEU A 7 52.20 17.96 7.25
N ALA A 8 52.68 17.49 6.09
CA ALA A 8 51.78 17.00 5.03
C ALA A 8 51.30 15.55 5.25
N TYR A 9 52.02 14.81 6.07
CA TYR A 9 51.69 13.40 6.33
C TYR A 9 50.62 13.22 7.42
N GLU A 10 50.55 14.10 8.39
CA GLU A 10 49.58 14.03 9.48
C GLU A 10 48.14 14.36 9.03
N PHE A 11 47.97 15.10 7.94
CA PHE A 11 46.63 15.46 7.44
C PHE A 11 46.01 14.43 6.46
N LYS A 12 46.78 13.49 5.92
CA LYS A 12 46.26 12.51 4.96
C LYS A 12 45.54 11.30 5.62
N ILE A 13 45.96 10.92 6.81
CA ILE A 13 45.41 9.74 7.49
C ILE A 13 43.97 9.96 8.03
N PRO A 14 43.63 11.13 8.63
CA PRO A 14 42.26 11.37 9.10
C PRO A 14 41.24 11.43 7.96
N PHE A 15 41.63 11.96 6.80
CA PHE A 15 40.70 12.13 5.67
C PHE A 15 40.35 10.83 4.98
N THR A 16 41.26 9.87 4.93
CA THR A 16 41.03 8.55 4.36
C THR A 16 40.15 7.69 5.28
N ILE A 17 40.36 7.80 6.59
CA ILE A 17 39.52 7.12 7.60
C ILE A 17 38.10 7.69 7.60
N PHE A 18 37.95 9.00 7.43
CA PHE A 18 36.65 9.66 7.34
C PHE A 18 35.90 9.29 6.05
N LYS A 19 36.58 9.21 4.90
CA LYS A 19 36.00 8.77 3.63
C LYS A 19 35.55 7.31 3.68
N ASN A 20 36.34 6.44 4.29
CA ASN A 20 35.96 5.03 4.45
C ASN A 20 34.82 4.84 5.48
N LYS A 21 34.74 5.67 6.52
CA LYS A 21 33.63 5.65 7.47
C LYS A 21 32.31 6.17 6.86
N ILE A 22 32.39 7.16 5.98
CA ILE A 22 31.21 7.64 5.25
C ILE A 22 30.74 6.63 4.19
N LYS A 23 31.66 5.82 3.64
CA LYS A 23 31.32 4.77 2.67
C LYS A 23 30.73 3.50 3.31
N MET A 24 30.84 3.37 4.65
CA MET A 24 30.33 2.21 5.40
C MET A 24 28.97 2.45 6.09
N ILE A 25 28.33 3.61 5.87
CA ILE A 25 26.90 3.79 6.17
C ILE A 25 26.12 3.50 4.88
N GLN A 26 26.30 2.35 4.30
CA GLN A 26 25.20 1.68 3.62
C GLN A 26 24.31 1.20 4.76
N THR A 27 23.29 1.96 5.08
CA THR A 27 22.20 1.50 5.93
C THR A 27 21.67 0.22 5.30
N SER A 28 21.87 -0.92 5.98
CA SER A 28 21.26 -2.17 5.56
C SER A 28 19.77 -1.91 5.37
N SER A 29 19.23 -2.32 4.23
CA SER A 29 17.81 -2.28 3.96
C SER A 29 17.05 -2.95 5.12
N ILE A 30 16.09 -2.25 5.69
CA ILE A 30 15.22 -2.80 6.74
C ILE A 30 14.13 -3.61 6.04
N ILE A 31 13.89 -4.80 6.56
CA ILE A 31 12.81 -5.70 6.15
C ILE A 31 11.99 -6.01 7.40
N ALA A 32 10.67 -5.95 7.31
CA ALA A 32 9.78 -6.33 8.39
C ALA A 32 9.58 -7.84 8.42
N ASN A 33 9.50 -8.43 9.63
CA ASN A 33 8.91 -9.75 9.80
C ASN A 33 7.39 -9.58 9.93
N ILE A 34 6.62 -10.42 9.26
CA ILE A 34 5.16 -10.33 9.24
C ILE A 34 4.59 -11.68 9.66
N ASP A 35 3.75 -11.65 10.69
CA ASP A 35 2.97 -12.79 11.16
C ASP A 35 1.48 -12.51 10.98
N THR A 36 0.63 -13.45 11.28
CA THR A 36 -0.83 -13.33 11.14
C THR A 36 -1.54 -13.68 12.45
N GLN A 37 -2.36 -12.77 12.94
CA GLN A 37 -3.34 -13.05 13.98
C GLN A 37 -4.70 -13.28 13.34
N THR A 38 -5.29 -14.45 13.55
CA THR A 38 -6.62 -14.80 13.02
C THR A 38 -7.69 -14.73 14.10
N ILE A 39 -8.77 -13.99 13.84
CA ILE A 39 -10.00 -13.98 14.64
C ILE A 39 -11.09 -14.65 13.83
N THR A 40 -11.74 -15.67 14.40
CA THR A 40 -12.91 -16.31 13.80
C THR A 40 -14.17 -16.03 14.63
N LYS A 41 -15.27 -15.73 13.98
CA LYS A 41 -16.58 -15.56 14.60
C LYS A 41 -17.66 -16.26 13.79
N ASN A 42 -18.34 -17.23 14.42
CA ASN A 42 -19.49 -17.88 13.79
C ASN A 42 -20.62 -17.97 14.82
N ASN A 43 -21.68 -17.18 14.59
CA ASN A 43 -22.89 -17.21 15.42
C ASN A 43 -24.14 -17.14 14.52
N LYS A 44 -25.31 -16.94 15.09
CA LYS A 44 -26.56 -16.85 14.31
C LYS A 44 -26.63 -15.66 13.36
N TYR A 45 -25.85 -14.58 13.61
CA TYR A 45 -25.92 -13.34 12.84
C TYR A 45 -24.82 -13.23 11.77
N ILE A 46 -23.60 -13.69 12.08
CA ILE A 46 -22.42 -13.44 11.25
C ILE A 46 -21.48 -14.66 11.23
N ASN A 47 -20.85 -14.85 10.08
CA ASN A 47 -19.69 -15.70 9.90
C ASN A 47 -18.51 -14.86 9.43
N SER A 48 -17.38 -14.91 10.15
CA SER A 48 -16.22 -14.05 9.87
C SER A 48 -14.91 -14.77 10.09
N ILE A 49 -13.95 -14.49 9.20
CA ILE A 49 -12.54 -14.82 9.34
C ILE A 49 -11.78 -13.52 9.12
N ILE A 50 -11.06 -13.07 10.14
CA ILE A 50 -10.33 -11.79 10.14
C ILE A 50 -8.86 -12.10 10.34
N ASN A 51 -8.07 -12.01 9.29
CA ASN A 51 -6.63 -12.14 9.31
C ASN A 51 -6.01 -10.74 9.47
N ILE A 52 -5.31 -10.53 10.58
CA ILE A 52 -4.67 -9.28 10.94
C ILE A 52 -3.16 -9.45 10.78
N PRO A 53 -2.46 -8.65 9.95
CA PRO A 53 -1.01 -8.70 9.88
C PRO A 53 -0.40 -8.15 11.16
N ILE A 54 0.62 -8.85 11.69
CA ILE A 54 1.43 -8.40 12.82
C ILE A 54 2.82 -8.08 12.29
N ILE A 55 3.13 -6.80 12.22
CA ILE A 55 4.36 -6.27 11.64
C ILE A 55 5.39 -6.09 12.75
N MET A 56 6.56 -6.70 12.57
CA MET A 56 7.65 -6.67 13.52
C MET A 56 8.91 -6.12 12.84
N ILE A 57 9.41 -5.01 13.37
CA ILE A 57 10.69 -4.40 13.03
C ILE A 57 11.48 -4.12 14.31
N ASP A 58 12.77 -3.84 14.20
CA ASP A 58 13.63 -3.63 15.38
C ASP A 58 13.16 -2.46 16.25
N ASN A 59 12.69 -1.38 15.63
CA ASN A 59 12.10 -0.24 16.35
C ASN A 59 10.68 -0.58 16.83
N LYS A 60 10.56 -0.87 18.14
CA LYS A 60 9.30 -1.30 18.78
C LYS A 60 8.21 -0.25 18.74
N ASP A 61 8.55 1.04 18.82
CA ASP A 61 7.58 2.14 18.80
C ASP A 61 6.97 2.30 17.39
N ILE A 62 7.81 2.25 16.37
CA ILE A 62 7.34 2.26 14.97
C ILE A 62 6.48 1.03 14.69
N SER A 63 6.97 -0.16 15.09
CA SER A 63 6.23 -1.41 14.94
C SER A 63 4.83 -1.31 15.59
N LYS A 64 4.77 -0.79 16.81
CA LYS A 64 3.51 -0.60 17.54
C LYS A 64 2.57 0.35 16.81
N ASN A 65 3.05 1.52 16.39
CA ASN A 65 2.23 2.52 15.71
C ASN A 65 1.63 1.99 14.40
N ILE A 66 2.41 1.25 13.61
CA ILE A 66 1.95 0.61 12.37
C ILE A 66 0.86 -0.43 12.68
N ASN A 67 1.11 -1.31 13.65
CA ASN A 67 0.15 -2.34 14.03
C ASN A 67 -1.13 -1.74 14.61
N ASP A 68 -1.05 -0.71 15.43
CA ASP A 68 -2.20 -0.02 16.00
C ASP A 68 -3.10 0.56 14.89
N GLU A 69 -2.52 1.26 13.91
CA GLU A 69 -3.27 1.85 12.80
C GLU A 69 -4.01 0.80 11.97
N ILE A 70 -3.29 -0.23 11.52
CA ILE A 70 -3.86 -1.30 10.69
C ILE A 70 -4.90 -2.11 11.47
N THR A 71 -4.57 -2.51 12.72
CA THR A 71 -5.48 -3.29 13.56
C THR A 71 -6.75 -2.52 13.89
N ASN A 72 -6.64 -1.22 14.22
CA ASN A 72 -7.82 -0.38 14.52
C ASN A 72 -8.75 -0.27 13.30
N SER A 73 -8.22 -0.11 12.09
CA SER A 73 -9.01 -0.10 10.85
C SER A 73 -9.74 -1.42 10.65
N ILE A 74 -9.04 -2.54 10.75
CA ILE A 74 -9.61 -3.88 10.59
C ILE A 74 -10.68 -4.16 11.66
N MET A 75 -10.39 -3.85 12.92
CA MET A 75 -11.33 -4.08 14.03
C MET A 75 -12.55 -3.19 13.96
N LYS A 76 -12.40 -1.96 13.45
CA LYS A 76 -13.55 -1.09 13.16
C LYS A 76 -14.49 -1.73 12.14
N PHE A 77 -13.97 -2.18 11.00
CA PHE A 77 -14.75 -2.90 9.98
C PHE A 77 -15.47 -4.12 10.57
N PHE A 78 -14.76 -4.92 11.35
CA PHE A 78 -15.32 -6.12 11.97
C PHE A 78 -16.43 -5.80 12.97
N ASN A 79 -16.21 -4.85 13.86
CA ASN A 79 -17.18 -4.45 14.87
C ASN A 79 -18.44 -3.81 14.24
N ASP A 80 -18.26 -2.94 13.24
CA ASP A 80 -19.36 -2.34 12.49
C ASP A 80 -20.18 -3.40 11.75
N SER A 81 -19.51 -4.40 11.16
CA SER A 81 -20.18 -5.52 10.50
C SER A 81 -20.98 -6.37 11.47
N GLN A 82 -20.45 -6.67 12.66
CA GLN A 82 -21.18 -7.40 13.71
C GLN A 82 -22.41 -6.64 14.19
N LYS A 83 -22.27 -5.32 14.40
CA LYS A 83 -23.36 -4.44 14.83
C LYS A 83 -24.48 -4.44 13.80
N GLN A 84 -24.13 -4.21 12.52
CA GLN A 84 -25.11 -4.21 11.42
C GLN A 84 -25.79 -5.56 11.25
N ALA A 85 -25.04 -6.67 11.33
CA ALA A 85 -25.60 -8.00 11.25
C ALA A 85 -26.62 -8.28 12.36
N LYS A 86 -26.34 -7.82 13.57
CA LYS A 86 -27.27 -7.94 14.71
C LYS A 86 -28.51 -7.08 14.50
N GLU A 87 -28.35 -5.79 14.19
CA GLU A 87 -29.44 -4.84 13.98
C GLU A 87 -30.38 -5.29 12.86
N TYR A 88 -29.82 -5.77 11.72
CA TYR A 88 -30.60 -6.29 10.60
C TYR A 88 -31.45 -7.50 11.00
N ASN A 89 -30.84 -8.48 11.66
CA ASN A 89 -31.55 -9.71 12.00
C ASN A 89 -32.52 -9.53 13.20
N ASP A 90 -32.24 -8.61 14.13
CA ASP A 90 -33.17 -8.31 15.21
C ASP A 90 -34.43 -7.56 14.71
N ALA A 91 -34.36 -6.91 13.56
CA ALA A 91 -35.50 -6.26 12.90
C ALA A 91 -36.40 -7.25 12.10
N LEU A 92 -35.92 -8.46 11.84
CA LEU A 92 -36.65 -9.50 11.12
C LEU A 92 -37.30 -10.50 12.12
N SER A 93 -38.43 -11.06 11.74
CA SER A 93 -39.11 -12.10 12.55
C SER A 93 -38.32 -13.41 12.60
N GLU A 94 -37.50 -13.66 11.58
CA GLU A 94 -36.60 -14.83 11.49
C GLU A 94 -35.26 -14.41 10.90
N VAL A 95 -34.17 -15.11 11.27
CA VAL A 95 -32.84 -14.89 10.71
C VAL A 95 -32.75 -15.54 9.34
N GLU A 96 -32.94 -14.75 8.28
CA GLU A 96 -32.93 -15.25 6.90
C GLU A 96 -31.52 -15.51 6.38
N ASN A 97 -30.59 -14.58 6.67
CA ASN A 97 -29.23 -14.66 6.13
C ASN A 97 -28.18 -14.28 7.16
N LYS A 98 -27.15 -15.10 7.31
CA LYS A 98 -25.95 -14.72 8.05
C LYS A 98 -25.15 -13.72 7.21
N PHE A 99 -24.71 -12.65 7.84
CA PHE A 99 -23.68 -11.79 7.25
C PHE A 99 -22.37 -12.56 7.15
N VAL A 100 -21.57 -12.20 6.15
CA VAL A 100 -20.17 -12.59 6.06
C VAL A 100 -19.33 -11.33 6.11
N ALA A 101 -18.30 -11.31 6.95
CA ALA A 101 -17.34 -10.22 6.99
C ALA A 101 -15.94 -10.83 7.15
N ASN A 102 -15.15 -10.80 6.10
CA ASN A 102 -13.82 -11.37 6.07
C ASN A 102 -12.79 -10.28 5.83
N VAL A 103 -11.62 -10.46 6.41
CA VAL A 103 -10.43 -9.63 6.11
C VAL A 103 -9.27 -10.57 5.85
N ASP A 104 -8.53 -10.26 4.80
CA ASP A 104 -7.28 -10.90 4.45
C ASP A 104 -6.27 -9.84 4.00
N PHE A 105 -5.02 -10.20 3.78
CA PHE A 105 -4.00 -9.26 3.32
C PHE A 105 -2.97 -9.90 2.40
N ASP A 106 -2.41 -9.07 1.51
CA ASP A 106 -1.25 -9.41 0.68
C ASP A 106 -0.09 -8.47 1.01
N VAL A 107 1.10 -9.03 1.16
CA VAL A 107 2.33 -8.24 1.20
C VAL A 107 2.79 -8.00 -0.24
N LYS A 108 2.69 -6.76 -0.72
CA LYS A 108 3.02 -6.36 -2.09
C LYS A 108 4.49 -6.03 -2.26
N LYS A 109 5.11 -5.41 -1.25
CA LYS A 109 6.56 -5.16 -1.16
C LYS A 109 6.99 -5.19 0.29
N ASN A 110 8.14 -5.80 0.55
CA ASN A 110 8.80 -5.78 1.86
C ASN A 110 10.32 -5.80 1.64
N SER A 111 10.85 -4.71 1.14
CA SER A 111 12.27 -4.51 0.86
C SER A 111 12.60 -3.02 0.81
N ASP A 112 13.89 -2.69 0.83
CA ASP A 112 14.39 -1.34 0.61
C ASP A 112 13.77 -0.30 1.55
N ASN A 113 13.53 -0.68 2.79
CA ASN A 113 12.91 0.11 3.84
C ASN A 113 11.43 0.45 3.59
N ILE A 114 10.79 -0.19 2.61
CA ILE A 114 9.37 -0.02 2.33
C ILE A 114 8.63 -1.32 2.63
N LEU A 115 7.52 -1.18 3.34
CA LEU A 115 6.49 -2.18 3.45
C LEU A 115 5.24 -1.66 2.72
N SER A 116 4.82 -2.37 1.68
CA SER A 116 3.53 -2.15 1.03
C SER A 116 2.66 -3.37 1.30
N ILE A 117 1.53 -3.16 1.97
CA ILE A 117 0.59 -4.20 2.35
C ILE A 117 -0.82 -3.81 1.93
N LEU A 118 -1.53 -4.72 1.29
CA LEU A 118 -2.90 -4.54 0.81
C LEU A 118 -3.85 -5.33 1.70
N ILE A 119 -4.70 -4.63 2.46
CA ILE A 119 -5.76 -5.24 3.26
C ILE A 119 -7.00 -5.39 2.38
N LYS A 120 -7.54 -6.60 2.33
CA LYS A 120 -8.70 -6.96 1.51
C LYS A 120 -9.91 -7.21 2.43
N TYR A 121 -10.91 -6.37 2.32
CA TYR A 121 -12.16 -6.47 3.04
C TYR A 121 -13.22 -7.09 2.14
N TYR A 122 -13.97 -8.05 2.68
CA TYR A 122 -15.14 -8.61 2.02
C TYR A 122 -16.32 -8.59 2.98
N LYS A 123 -17.49 -8.16 2.49
CA LYS A 123 -18.73 -8.15 3.24
C LYS A 123 -19.90 -8.62 2.38
N TYR A 124 -20.67 -9.57 2.91
CA TYR A 124 -21.96 -9.93 2.38
C TYR A 124 -23.03 -9.73 3.45
N ALA A 125 -24.02 -8.92 3.13
CA ALA A 125 -25.10 -8.53 4.04
C ALA A 125 -26.49 -8.97 3.52
N GLY A 126 -26.51 -10.00 2.67
CA GLY A 126 -27.71 -10.40 1.92
C GLY A 126 -27.76 -9.69 0.55
N GLY A 127 -28.61 -10.18 -0.35
CA GLY A 127 -28.77 -9.65 -1.70
C GLY A 127 -27.99 -10.43 -2.77
N ALA A 128 -27.82 -9.83 -3.96
CA ALA A 128 -27.33 -10.52 -5.15
C ALA A 128 -25.82 -10.86 -5.08
N HIS A 129 -25.00 -10.02 -4.44
CA HIS A 129 -23.55 -10.22 -4.33
C HIS A 129 -22.99 -9.55 -3.09
N GLY A 130 -21.76 -9.92 -2.72
CA GLY A 130 -20.98 -9.26 -1.68
C GLY A 130 -20.33 -7.96 -2.20
N TYR A 131 -19.77 -7.21 -1.27
CA TYR A 131 -18.96 -6.02 -1.53
C TYR A 131 -17.55 -6.26 -1.03
N TYR A 132 -16.54 -5.86 -1.80
CA TYR A 132 -15.16 -5.92 -1.39
C TYR A 132 -14.48 -4.56 -1.60
N GLU A 133 -13.55 -4.28 -0.72
CA GLU A 133 -12.73 -3.06 -0.71
C GLU A 133 -11.29 -3.43 -0.43
N ASN A 134 -10.38 -2.74 -1.10
CA ASN A 134 -8.95 -2.84 -0.83
C ASN A 134 -8.47 -1.55 -0.16
N VAL A 135 -7.63 -1.70 0.88
CA VAL A 135 -6.94 -0.58 1.52
C VAL A 135 -5.45 -0.89 1.56
N ALA A 136 -4.68 -0.10 0.84
CA ALA A 136 -3.23 -0.23 0.81
C ALA A 136 -2.57 0.65 1.87
N TYR A 137 -1.59 0.09 2.57
CA TYR A 137 -0.68 0.80 3.45
C TYR A 137 0.72 0.72 2.85
N ASN A 138 1.24 1.84 2.36
CA ASN A 138 2.61 1.98 1.91
C ASN A 138 3.39 2.70 3.01
N ILE A 139 4.39 2.06 3.57
CA ILE A 139 5.02 2.50 4.82
C ILE A 139 6.52 2.59 4.63
N ASP A 140 7.10 3.76 4.92
CA ASP A 140 8.53 3.89 5.13
C ASP A 140 8.87 3.39 6.55
N ILE A 141 9.38 2.17 6.64
CA ILE A 141 9.61 1.51 7.93
C ILE A 141 10.83 2.04 8.70
N ARG A 142 11.59 2.99 8.12
CA ARG A 142 12.67 3.72 8.82
C ARG A 142 12.10 4.67 9.88
N ASN A 143 10.95 5.25 9.60
CA ASN A 143 10.31 6.30 10.41
C ASN A 143 8.84 6.03 10.75
N GLY A 144 8.22 5.01 10.15
CA GLY A 144 6.83 4.63 10.36
C GLY A 144 5.81 5.50 9.61
N ASN A 145 6.25 6.33 8.66
CA ASN A 145 5.36 7.19 7.89
C ASN A 145 4.56 6.39 6.86
N PHE A 146 3.25 6.59 6.86
CA PHE A 146 2.35 6.13 5.82
C PHE A 146 2.44 7.07 4.62
N LEU A 147 2.76 6.52 3.46
CA LEU A 147 3.01 7.27 2.23
C LEU A 147 1.72 7.43 1.43
N THR A 148 1.39 8.65 1.05
CA THR A 148 0.41 8.98 0.03
C THR A 148 1.10 9.10 -1.33
N ILE A 149 0.35 9.03 -2.42
CA ILE A 149 0.93 9.00 -3.77
C ILE A 149 1.78 10.25 -4.07
N ASP A 150 1.34 11.41 -3.61
CA ASP A 150 2.05 12.68 -3.76
C ASP A 150 3.38 12.73 -2.97
N ASN A 151 3.49 11.94 -1.90
CA ASN A 151 4.74 11.86 -1.13
C ASN A 151 5.92 11.33 -1.95
N LEU A 152 5.65 10.51 -2.97
CA LEU A 152 6.68 9.91 -3.82
C LEU A 152 7.33 10.91 -4.78
N PHE A 153 6.64 11.99 -5.10
CA PHE A 153 7.01 12.90 -6.19
C PHE A 153 7.61 14.22 -5.69
N LYS A 154 8.44 14.83 -6.52
CA LYS A 154 8.98 16.18 -6.30
C LYS A 154 7.84 17.19 -6.28
N GLU A 155 7.96 18.20 -5.42
CA GLU A 155 7.02 19.31 -5.37
C GLU A 155 6.92 20.00 -6.75
N GLY A 156 5.68 20.31 -7.16
CA GLY A 156 5.42 20.93 -8.46
C GLY A 156 5.61 20.02 -9.67
N SER A 157 5.90 18.72 -9.49
CA SER A 157 5.96 17.77 -10.60
C SER A 157 4.57 17.47 -11.17
N ASP A 158 4.53 17.19 -12.47
CA ASP A 158 3.29 16.91 -13.21
C ASP A 158 2.90 15.41 -13.15
N TYR A 159 3.11 14.78 -11.97
CA TYR A 159 2.90 13.34 -11.80
C TYR A 159 1.48 12.89 -12.15
N LYS A 160 0.47 13.72 -11.85
CA LYS A 160 -0.93 13.37 -12.13
C LYS A 160 -1.20 13.20 -13.62
N ASN A 161 -0.74 14.14 -14.45
CA ASN A 161 -0.96 14.03 -15.89
C ASN A 161 -0.22 12.83 -16.47
N ILE A 162 1.01 12.56 -16.02
CA ILE A 162 1.78 11.41 -16.48
C ILE A 162 1.07 10.09 -16.10
N ILE A 163 0.60 9.96 -14.87
CA ILE A 163 -0.17 8.77 -14.43
C ILE A 163 -1.49 8.67 -15.20
N ASN A 164 -2.20 9.78 -15.39
CA ASN A 164 -3.46 9.81 -16.14
C ASN A 164 -3.29 9.36 -17.59
N GLU A 165 -2.22 9.79 -18.25
CA GLU A 165 -1.90 9.34 -19.61
C GLU A 165 -1.61 7.85 -19.66
N GLU A 166 -0.84 7.34 -18.71
CA GLU A 166 -0.53 5.91 -18.63
C GLU A 166 -1.79 5.07 -18.41
N ILE A 167 -2.70 5.49 -17.53
CA ILE A 167 -3.97 4.80 -17.30
C ILE A 167 -4.83 4.81 -18.58
N ARG A 168 -4.94 5.95 -19.28
CA ARG A 168 -5.69 6.02 -20.55
C ARG A 168 -5.11 5.08 -21.60
N ASN A 169 -3.79 5.04 -21.73
CA ASN A 169 -3.11 4.14 -22.66
C ASN A 169 -3.43 2.67 -22.35
N GLN A 170 -3.41 2.29 -21.06
CA GLN A 170 -3.75 0.92 -20.66
C GLN A 170 -5.23 0.59 -20.92
N ILE A 171 -6.15 1.53 -20.70
CA ILE A 171 -7.56 1.34 -21.04
C ILE A 171 -7.73 1.17 -22.57
N GLU A 172 -7.03 1.96 -23.38
CA GLU A 172 -7.04 1.80 -24.85
C GLU A 172 -6.51 0.45 -25.29
N GLU A 173 -5.45 -0.06 -24.66
CA GLU A 173 -4.93 -1.41 -24.94
C GLU A 173 -5.95 -2.50 -24.56
N LEU A 174 -6.64 -2.37 -23.40
CA LEU A 174 -7.71 -3.29 -23.02
C LEU A 174 -8.84 -3.31 -24.06
N ILE A 175 -9.22 -2.15 -24.63
CA ILE A 175 -10.23 -2.04 -25.69
C ILE A 175 -9.73 -2.69 -26.99
N LYS A 176 -8.46 -2.53 -27.36
CA LYS A 176 -7.88 -3.19 -28.54
C LYS A 176 -7.83 -4.70 -28.40
N LEU A 177 -7.58 -5.22 -27.18
CA LEU A 177 -7.56 -6.65 -26.92
C LEU A 177 -8.95 -7.27 -26.94
N ASP A 178 -9.96 -6.54 -26.45
CA ASP A 178 -11.35 -6.97 -26.48
C ASP A 178 -12.26 -5.72 -26.62
N GLU A 179 -12.95 -5.63 -27.77
CA GLU A 179 -13.84 -4.50 -28.07
C GLU A 179 -15.03 -4.39 -27.07
N GLN A 180 -15.35 -5.45 -26.34
CA GLN A 180 -16.37 -5.41 -25.28
C GLN A 180 -15.97 -4.49 -24.11
N ASN A 181 -14.69 -4.16 -23.96
CA ASN A 181 -14.21 -3.18 -22.99
C ASN A 181 -14.54 -1.72 -23.36
N LYS A 182 -15.02 -1.48 -24.58
CA LYS A 182 -15.37 -0.12 -25.02
C LYS A 182 -16.54 0.42 -24.20
N GLY A 183 -16.28 1.54 -23.51
CA GLY A 183 -17.27 2.19 -22.63
C GLY A 183 -17.44 1.54 -21.26
N VAL A 184 -16.60 0.53 -20.91
CA VAL A 184 -16.58 -0.08 -19.58
C VAL A 184 -15.95 0.88 -18.57
N TYR A 185 -14.88 1.58 -18.95
CA TYR A 185 -14.12 2.44 -18.05
C TYR A 185 -14.47 3.92 -18.28
N GLU A 186 -14.97 4.59 -17.23
CA GLU A 186 -15.29 6.03 -17.22
C GLU A 186 -14.19 6.83 -16.50
N PHE A 187 -12.94 6.61 -16.87
CA PHE A 187 -11.81 7.26 -16.24
C PHE A 187 -11.63 8.71 -16.71
N LYS A 188 -11.47 9.65 -15.77
CA LYS A 188 -11.19 11.07 -16.01
C LYS A 188 -9.79 11.46 -15.58
N SER A 189 -9.50 11.33 -14.30
CA SER A 189 -8.20 11.60 -13.68
C SER A 189 -8.10 10.92 -12.33
N ILE A 190 -6.86 10.71 -11.85
CA ILE A 190 -6.61 10.32 -10.47
C ILE A 190 -6.93 11.47 -9.51
N GLU A 191 -7.24 11.13 -8.26
CA GLU A 191 -7.46 12.06 -7.16
C GLU A 191 -6.15 12.51 -6.51
N ASP A 192 -6.21 13.52 -5.62
CA ASP A 192 -5.04 13.99 -4.84
C ASP A 192 -4.47 12.91 -3.92
N LYS A 193 -5.35 12.11 -3.34
CA LYS A 193 -5.02 10.97 -2.48
C LYS A 193 -5.43 9.66 -3.13
N GLN A 194 -5.08 9.52 -4.40
CA GLN A 194 -5.38 8.31 -5.16
C GLN A 194 -4.84 7.07 -4.44
N LYS A 195 -5.68 6.05 -4.35
CA LYS A 195 -5.31 4.74 -3.81
C LYS A 195 -4.24 4.07 -4.68
N PHE A 196 -3.20 3.57 -4.05
CA PHE A 196 -2.11 2.87 -4.73
C PHE A 196 -1.40 1.91 -3.77
N TYR A 197 -0.70 0.96 -4.33
CA TYR A 197 0.29 0.17 -3.61
C TYR A 197 1.59 0.07 -4.43
N ILE A 198 2.69 -0.28 -3.75
CA ILE A 198 3.99 -0.50 -4.38
C ILE A 198 4.18 -2.00 -4.50
N GLN A 199 4.44 -2.47 -5.72
CA GLN A 199 4.73 -3.88 -6.00
C GLN A 199 5.93 -3.97 -6.92
N ASP A 200 6.96 -4.70 -6.48
CA ASP A 200 8.25 -4.77 -7.18
C ASP A 200 8.79 -3.37 -7.51
N ASP A 201 9.05 -3.09 -8.77
CA ASP A 201 9.53 -1.80 -9.28
C ASP A 201 8.39 -0.96 -9.89
N ASN A 202 7.16 -1.14 -9.42
CA ASN A 202 6.00 -0.45 -9.96
C ASN A 202 5.16 0.21 -8.87
N ILE A 203 4.49 1.28 -9.25
CA ILE A 203 3.35 1.84 -8.53
C ILE A 203 2.09 1.25 -9.18
N VAL A 204 1.24 0.61 -8.41
CA VAL A 204 -0.06 0.14 -8.90
C VAL A 204 -1.14 1.05 -8.37
N VAL A 205 -1.76 1.81 -9.27
CA VAL A 205 -2.91 2.67 -8.97
C VAL A 205 -4.18 1.85 -9.10
N TYR A 206 -5.08 1.93 -8.11
CA TYR A 206 -6.33 1.20 -8.16
C TYR A 206 -7.54 2.07 -7.76
N PHE A 207 -8.72 1.60 -8.13
CA PHE A 207 -10.00 2.27 -7.92
C PHE A 207 -10.97 1.34 -7.22
N ASP A 208 -11.84 1.88 -6.37
CA ASP A 208 -12.84 1.07 -5.71
C ASP A 208 -13.92 0.57 -6.70
N LEU A 209 -14.70 -0.38 -6.25
CA LEU A 209 -15.86 -0.86 -7.02
C LEU A 209 -16.76 0.32 -7.37
N TYR A 210 -17.17 0.41 -8.62
CA TYR A 210 -18.03 1.44 -9.19
C TYR A 210 -17.39 2.83 -9.37
N ASP A 211 -16.14 3.07 -9.01
CA ASP A 211 -15.51 4.39 -9.19
C ASP A 211 -15.36 4.75 -10.66
N ILE A 212 -14.82 3.84 -11.46
CA ILE A 212 -14.56 4.07 -12.89
C ILE A 212 -15.04 2.94 -13.80
N ALA A 213 -15.63 1.89 -13.23
CA ALA A 213 -16.10 0.73 -13.99
C ALA A 213 -17.25 0.03 -13.23
N PRO A 214 -18.13 -0.74 -13.91
CA PRO A 214 -19.19 -1.48 -13.25
C PRO A 214 -18.63 -2.61 -12.38
N TYR A 215 -19.42 -3.10 -11.41
CA TYR A 215 -19.05 -4.18 -10.49
C TYR A 215 -18.43 -5.41 -11.17
N ALA A 216 -18.91 -5.76 -12.35
CA ALA A 216 -18.39 -6.92 -13.09
C ALA A 216 -16.92 -6.78 -13.52
N ALA A 217 -16.39 -5.56 -13.60
CA ALA A 217 -14.99 -5.31 -13.89
C ALA A 217 -14.07 -5.53 -12.66
N GLY A 218 -14.66 -5.68 -11.46
CA GLY A 218 -13.90 -5.80 -10.23
C GLY A 218 -13.28 -4.47 -9.77
N ILE A 219 -12.18 -4.56 -9.06
CA ILE A 219 -11.33 -3.43 -8.66
C ILE A 219 -10.33 -3.17 -9.80
N PRO A 220 -10.46 -2.06 -10.57
CA PRO A 220 -9.52 -1.76 -11.64
C PRO A 220 -8.14 -1.40 -11.09
N GLU A 221 -7.10 -2.01 -11.64
CA GLU A 221 -5.69 -1.80 -11.26
C GLU A 221 -4.87 -1.44 -12.49
N PHE A 222 -4.01 -0.41 -12.38
CA PHE A 222 -3.16 0.07 -13.45
C PHE A 222 -1.70 0.15 -12.99
N ILE A 223 -0.82 -0.50 -13.75
CA ILE A 223 0.60 -0.60 -13.40
C ILE A 223 1.34 0.60 -13.98
N ILE A 224 1.90 1.42 -13.13
CA ILE A 224 2.75 2.55 -13.51
C ILE A 224 4.21 2.14 -13.35
N ASN A 225 4.87 1.87 -14.46
CA ASN A 225 6.28 1.49 -14.45
C ASN A 225 7.14 2.69 -14.03
N VAL A 226 7.93 2.51 -12.96
CA VAL A 226 8.72 3.58 -12.38
C VAL A 226 9.77 4.14 -13.34
N ASN A 227 10.29 3.35 -14.29
CA ASN A 227 11.22 3.86 -15.30
C ASN A 227 10.65 5.01 -16.14
N LYS A 228 9.32 5.11 -16.26
CA LYS A 228 8.65 6.21 -16.96
C LYS A 228 8.60 7.51 -16.16
N ILE A 229 8.68 7.41 -14.82
CA ILE A 229 8.46 8.51 -13.87
C ILE A 229 9.65 8.76 -12.92
N ASP A 230 10.75 8.05 -13.09
CA ASP A 230 11.91 8.12 -12.18
C ASP A 230 12.48 9.55 -12.06
N HIS A 231 12.41 10.32 -13.15
CA HIS A 231 12.91 11.69 -13.23
C HIS A 231 12.13 12.67 -12.35
N ILE A 232 10.88 12.38 -11.99
CA ILE A 232 10.03 13.19 -11.12
C ILE A 232 9.90 12.62 -9.70
N LEU A 233 10.40 11.42 -9.43
CA LEU A 233 10.45 10.88 -8.06
C LEU A 233 11.42 11.68 -7.18
N LYS A 234 11.08 11.78 -5.90
CA LYS A 234 12.01 12.27 -4.88
C LYS A 234 13.22 11.35 -4.78
N PRO A 235 14.44 11.89 -4.56
CA PRO A 235 15.66 11.08 -4.52
C PRO A 235 15.59 9.93 -3.50
N GLU A 236 14.99 10.15 -2.34
CA GLU A 236 14.84 9.18 -1.25
C GLU A 236 13.97 7.98 -1.60
N TYR A 237 13.10 8.12 -2.61
CA TYR A 237 12.21 7.04 -3.06
C TYR A 237 12.67 6.36 -4.36
N LYS A 238 13.65 6.92 -5.06
CA LYS A 238 14.20 6.26 -6.27
C LYS A 238 14.83 4.91 -5.99
N GLU A 239 15.47 4.77 -4.83
CA GLU A 239 16.16 3.54 -4.45
C GLU A 239 15.19 2.37 -4.13
N ILE A 240 13.92 2.68 -3.85
CA ILE A 240 12.87 1.69 -3.59
C ILE A 240 12.57 0.84 -4.82
N PHE A 241 12.79 1.42 -5.99
CA PHE A 241 12.40 0.85 -7.28
C PHE A 241 13.60 0.39 -8.12
N LYS A 242 14.71 -0.01 -7.48
CA LYS A 242 15.90 -0.52 -8.16
C LYS A 242 16.11 -2.00 -7.98
#